data_b34470287545186ce39d60ab4eb4ee77
#
_entry.id   b34470287545186ce39d60ab4eb4ee77
#
_cell.length_a   1.000
_cell.length_b   1.000
_cell.length_c   1.000
_cell.angle_alpha   90.00
_cell.angle_beta   90.00
_cell.angle_gamma   90.00
#
_symmetry.space_group_name_H-M   'P 1'
#
loop_
_entity.id
_entity.type
_entity.pdbx_description
1 polymer ?
#
loop_
_entity_poly.entity_id
_entity_poly.type
_entity_poly.pdbx_seq_one_letter_code
_entity_poly.pdbx_strand_id
1 'polypeptide(L)'
;MKQLIKKYRNNSLSQQELDTLRQQMAETDDEQLAVLLEKDWQDADIDVSLADSGRLEAVKERLMSETHQKQGRGVIYTLFKYAAIILIPLLMASSVYYYMKSKTMLNEGTVVSTGKGESATVCLPDGSNVTIFYESRLEYQQSSFNKDIREVNFDGEAHFKVKQDKEHPFVIDNEHLKVTVLGTVFSLAARKTDNRAEVYLEEGKVSLQSPSSGKTIVMKPQDRATIDYATGEITIEHLLSCPMNISQGYLTFDSTPLSKVTTTVEANFGCNVSVADKSLLSKTFSGSLPSKNINEALEVLCLSFELKVKRVGNKYTLY
;
A
#
# COMPACT_ATOMS: atom_id res chain seq x y z
N MET A 1 -47.76 55.69 41.42
CA MET A 1 -47.76 54.92 40.16
C MET A 1 -49.19 54.60 39.66
N LYS A 2 -50.07 53.84 40.34
CA LYS A 2 -51.45 53.52 39.85
C LYS A 2 -52.28 54.69 39.39
N GLN A 3 -52.35 55.79 40.12
CA GLN A 3 -53.07 57.00 39.70
C GLN A 3 -52.50 57.66 38.47
N LEU A 4 -51.19 57.68 38.32
CA LEU A 4 -50.52 58.21 37.14
C LEU A 4 -50.77 57.34 35.90
N ILE A 5 -50.77 55.99 36.03
CA ILE A 5 -51.14 55.07 34.95
C ILE A 5 -52.56 55.27 34.50
N LYS A 6 -53.53 55.45 35.45
CA LYS A 6 -54.92 55.71 35.15
C LYS A 6 -55.13 57.08 34.45
N LYS A 7 -54.40 58.15 34.87
CA LYS A 7 -54.39 59.43 34.19
C LYS A 7 -53.74 59.37 32.79
N TYR A 8 -52.66 58.54 32.63
CA TYR A 8 -52.07 58.32 31.31
C TYR A 8 -53.04 57.68 30.33
N ARG A 9 -53.72 56.65 30.77
CA ARG A 9 -54.75 55.97 29.97
C ARG A 9 -55.90 56.90 29.57
N ASN A 10 -56.28 57.83 30.44
CA ASN A 10 -57.34 58.81 30.15
C ASN A 10 -56.82 60.08 29.46
N ASN A 11 -55.59 60.07 28.99
CA ASN A 11 -54.95 61.20 28.28
C ASN A 11 -55.01 62.52 29.04
N SER A 12 -54.95 62.47 30.35
CA SER A 12 -55.11 63.64 31.28
C SER A 12 -53.85 63.92 32.11
N LEU A 13 -52.67 63.43 31.66
CA LEU A 13 -51.40 63.69 32.32
C LEU A 13 -50.77 65.02 31.85
N SER A 14 -50.20 65.77 32.80
CA SER A 14 -49.35 66.89 32.51
C SER A 14 -47.90 66.41 32.19
N GLN A 15 -47.12 67.30 31.54
CA GLN A 15 -45.72 66.95 31.15
C GLN A 15 -44.86 66.54 32.36
N GLN A 16 -45.03 67.23 33.51
CA GLN A 16 -44.34 66.89 34.77
C GLN A 16 -44.73 65.54 35.38
N GLU A 17 -46.02 65.25 35.29
CA GLU A 17 -46.55 63.96 35.76
C GLU A 17 -46.11 62.79 34.88
N LEU A 18 -45.94 63.03 33.57
CA LEU A 18 -45.41 62.05 32.62
C LEU A 18 -43.97 61.71 32.91
N ASP A 19 -43.14 62.71 33.18
CA ASP A 19 -41.74 62.50 33.53
C ASP A 19 -41.58 61.74 34.88
N THR A 20 -42.46 62.08 35.86
CA THR A 20 -42.52 61.37 37.14
C THR A 20 -42.94 59.91 36.91
N LEU A 21 -43.88 59.63 36.00
CA LEU A 21 -44.29 58.26 35.70
C LEU A 21 -43.18 57.48 35.02
N ARG A 22 -42.45 58.10 34.09
CA ARG A 22 -41.29 57.48 33.45
C ARG A 22 -40.17 57.14 34.43
N GLN A 23 -39.89 58.01 35.34
CA GLN A 23 -38.89 57.77 36.37
C GLN A 23 -39.30 56.63 37.30
N GLN A 24 -40.54 56.62 37.76
CA GLN A 24 -41.06 55.56 38.61
C GLN A 24 -41.10 54.17 37.91
N MET A 25 -41.37 54.19 36.62
CA MET A 25 -41.31 52.96 35.80
C MET A 25 -39.86 52.45 35.64
N ALA A 26 -38.90 53.34 35.47
CA ALA A 26 -37.50 52.97 35.31
C ALA A 26 -36.85 52.47 36.65
N GLU A 27 -37.39 52.89 37.80
CA GLU A 27 -36.90 52.46 39.12
C GLU A 27 -37.60 51.21 39.67
N THR A 28 -38.66 50.73 38.96
CA THR A 28 -39.45 49.56 39.39
C THR A 28 -38.96 48.30 38.65
N ASP A 29 -38.80 47.19 39.36
CA ASP A 29 -38.44 45.92 38.79
C ASP A 29 -39.47 45.40 37.79
N ASP A 30 -39.03 44.81 36.65
CA ASP A 30 -39.88 44.39 35.55
C ASP A 30 -40.99 43.43 35.98
N GLU A 31 -40.72 42.57 36.92
CA GLU A 31 -41.68 41.60 37.43
C GLU A 31 -42.80 42.27 38.24
N GLN A 32 -42.47 43.26 39.06
CA GLN A 32 -43.43 44.08 39.79
C GLN A 32 -44.24 45.01 38.88
N LEU A 33 -43.62 45.53 37.86
CA LEU A 33 -44.27 46.37 36.84
C LEU A 33 -45.29 45.56 36.03
N ALA A 34 -44.91 44.32 35.63
CA ALA A 34 -45.83 43.42 34.90
C ALA A 34 -47.08 43.10 35.71
N VAL A 35 -46.94 42.72 36.98
CA VAL A 35 -48.04 42.44 37.87
C VAL A 35 -48.99 43.66 38.08
N LEU A 36 -48.40 44.82 38.18
CA LEU A 36 -49.14 46.07 38.39
C LEU A 36 -49.90 46.52 37.13
N LEU A 37 -49.32 46.34 35.95
CA LEU A 37 -49.96 46.59 34.66
C LEU A 37 -51.04 45.55 34.36
N GLU A 38 -50.83 44.31 34.65
CA GLU A 38 -51.81 43.22 34.47
C GLU A 38 -53.05 43.45 35.30
N LYS A 39 -52.85 43.83 36.57
CA LYS A 39 -53.97 44.16 37.47
C LYS A 39 -54.72 45.42 37.02
N ASP A 40 -54.05 46.46 36.55
CA ASP A 40 -54.70 47.67 36.02
C ASP A 40 -55.44 47.42 34.69
N TRP A 41 -54.93 46.44 33.90
CA TRP A 41 -55.59 45.99 32.67
C TRP A 41 -56.88 45.19 32.98
N GLN A 42 -56.84 44.33 33.97
CA GLN A 42 -58.07 43.56 34.41
C GLN A 42 -59.10 44.42 35.01
N ASP A 43 -58.73 45.46 35.77
CA ASP A 43 -59.66 46.43 36.40
C ASP A 43 -60.18 47.51 35.44
N ALA A 44 -59.74 47.51 34.20
CA ALA A 44 -60.13 48.52 33.20
C ALA A 44 -61.41 48.12 32.50
N ASP A 45 -62.48 48.87 32.80
CA ASP A 45 -63.74 48.81 32.06
C ASP A 45 -63.47 49.42 30.65
N ILE A 46 -63.08 48.61 29.69
CA ILE A 46 -62.74 49.05 28.34
C ILE A 46 -64.07 49.08 27.54
N ASP A 47 -64.53 50.27 27.22
CA ASP A 47 -65.69 50.43 26.32
C ASP A 47 -65.28 49.98 24.89
N VAL A 48 -65.66 48.77 24.54
CA VAL A 48 -65.37 48.18 23.22
C VAL A 48 -66.28 48.67 22.11
N SER A 49 -67.28 49.50 22.47
CA SER A 49 -68.23 50.02 21.48
C SER A 49 -67.62 50.98 20.43
N LEU A 50 -66.45 51.56 20.71
CA LEU A 50 -65.68 52.42 19.81
C LEU A 50 -64.58 51.66 19.01
N ALA A 51 -64.44 50.34 19.23
CA ALA A 51 -63.51 49.58 18.45
C ALA A 51 -64.04 49.28 17.05
N ASP A 52 -63.40 49.87 16.06
CA ASP A 52 -63.71 49.64 14.63
C ASP A 52 -63.44 48.17 14.31
N SER A 53 -64.53 47.41 14.14
CA SER A 53 -64.47 45.96 13.83
C SER A 53 -63.66 45.62 12.62
N GLY A 54 -63.57 46.53 11.63
CA GLY A 54 -62.78 46.36 10.44
C GLY A 54 -61.24 46.46 10.69
N ARG A 55 -60.86 47.30 11.67
CA ARG A 55 -59.44 47.37 12.08
C ARG A 55 -59.04 46.17 12.92
N LEU A 56 -59.90 45.63 13.76
CA LEU A 56 -59.64 44.42 14.51
C LEU A 56 -59.48 43.19 13.60
N GLU A 57 -60.28 43.06 12.58
CA GLU A 57 -60.22 41.99 11.62
C GLU A 57 -58.94 42.06 10.78
N ALA A 58 -58.57 43.27 10.35
CA ALA A 58 -57.30 43.49 9.62
C ALA A 58 -56.05 43.14 10.48
N VAL A 59 -56.07 43.44 11.78
CA VAL A 59 -54.99 43.06 12.71
C VAL A 59 -54.96 41.53 12.92
N LYS A 60 -56.13 40.90 13.02
CA LYS A 60 -56.25 39.45 13.13
C LYS A 60 -55.75 38.72 11.89
N GLU A 61 -56.09 39.20 10.69
CA GLU A 61 -55.55 38.64 9.43
C GLU A 61 -54.02 38.79 9.34
N ARG A 62 -53.49 39.94 9.74
CA ARG A 62 -52.06 40.18 9.75
C ARG A 62 -51.31 39.26 10.74
N LEU A 63 -51.85 39.06 11.92
CA LEU A 63 -51.29 38.12 12.90
C LEU A 63 -51.39 36.66 12.42
N MET A 64 -52.49 36.29 11.77
CA MET A 64 -52.64 34.94 11.20
C MET A 64 -51.69 34.71 9.99
N SER A 65 -51.47 35.70 9.15
CA SER A 65 -50.52 35.56 8.05
C SER A 65 -49.05 35.44 8.50
N GLU A 66 -48.67 36.10 9.58
CA GLU A 66 -47.34 36.00 10.17
C GLU A 66 -47.12 34.65 10.88
N THR A 67 -48.16 34.02 11.46
CA THR A 67 -48.08 32.70 12.11
C THR A 67 -48.01 31.57 11.07
N HIS A 68 -48.67 31.71 9.92
CA HIS A 68 -48.57 30.70 8.84
C HIS A 68 -47.19 30.60 8.18
N GLN A 69 -46.38 31.66 8.21
CA GLN A 69 -45.06 31.61 7.65
C GLN A 69 -44.01 30.76 8.46
N LYS A 70 -44.34 30.38 9.70
CA LYS A 70 -43.50 29.51 10.57
C LYS A 70 -43.75 28.01 10.42
N GLN A 71 -44.79 27.57 9.73
CA GLN A 71 -45.15 26.14 9.61
C GLN A 71 -44.24 25.37 8.64
N GLY A 72 -43.52 26.03 7.71
CA GLY A 72 -42.58 25.35 6.78
C GLY A 72 -41.27 24.86 7.43
N ARG A 73 -40.88 25.42 8.56
CA ARG A 73 -39.62 25.03 9.23
C ARG A 73 -39.72 23.70 10.00
N GLY A 74 -40.89 23.29 10.46
CA GLY A 74 -41.07 22.07 11.21
C GLY A 74 -40.91 20.80 10.36
N VAL A 75 -41.42 20.83 9.13
CA VAL A 75 -41.35 19.67 8.22
C VAL A 75 -39.91 19.43 7.75
N ILE A 76 -39.17 20.49 7.45
CA ILE A 76 -37.75 20.39 7.07
C ILE A 76 -36.91 19.84 8.23
N TYR A 77 -37.20 20.28 9.46
CA TYR A 77 -36.45 19.81 10.65
C TYR A 77 -36.72 18.34 10.99
N THR A 78 -37.94 17.86 10.76
CA THR A 78 -38.28 16.43 10.88
C THR A 78 -37.68 15.60 9.79
N LEU A 79 -37.62 16.06 8.54
CA LEU A 79 -36.96 15.38 7.45
C LEU A 79 -35.42 15.28 7.67
N PHE A 80 -34.80 16.32 8.23
CA PHE A 80 -33.38 16.26 8.61
C PHE A 80 -33.09 15.26 9.73
N LYS A 81 -34.00 15.08 10.72
CA LYS A 81 -33.85 14.06 11.76
C LYS A 81 -33.87 12.63 11.19
N TYR A 82 -34.78 12.34 10.28
CA TYR A 82 -34.86 11.02 9.63
C TYR A 82 -33.73 10.82 8.58
N ALA A 83 -33.32 11.87 7.89
CA ALA A 83 -32.17 11.82 6.99
C ALA A 83 -30.87 11.45 7.72
N ALA A 84 -30.63 11.98 8.91
CA ALA A 84 -29.47 11.64 9.74
C ALA A 84 -29.48 10.16 10.19
N ILE A 85 -30.64 9.63 10.54
CA ILE A 85 -30.81 8.22 10.97
C ILE A 85 -30.48 7.25 9.82
N ILE A 86 -30.73 7.62 8.58
CA ILE A 86 -30.44 6.80 7.41
C ILE A 86 -29.01 7.04 6.92
N LEU A 87 -28.53 8.28 6.97
CA LEU A 87 -27.23 8.68 6.39
C LEU A 87 -26.05 8.21 7.23
N ILE A 88 -26.19 8.20 8.56
CA ILE A 88 -25.13 7.71 9.46
C ILE A 88 -24.84 6.22 9.26
N PRO A 89 -25.81 5.29 9.29
CA PRO A 89 -25.53 3.87 9.04
C PRO A 89 -25.06 3.61 7.61
N LEU A 90 -25.51 4.39 6.61
CA LEU A 90 -25.05 4.29 5.24
C LEU A 90 -23.58 4.73 5.09
N LEU A 91 -23.18 5.81 5.77
CA LEU A 91 -21.79 6.25 5.83
C LEU A 91 -20.91 5.24 6.61
N MET A 92 -21.43 4.68 7.71
CA MET A 92 -20.72 3.62 8.43
C MET A 92 -20.55 2.36 7.57
N ALA A 93 -21.61 1.92 6.90
CA ALA A 93 -21.54 0.76 5.98
C ALA A 93 -20.57 1.02 4.83
N SER A 94 -20.62 2.22 4.24
CA SER A 94 -19.66 2.66 3.22
C SER A 94 -18.22 2.67 3.74
N SER A 95 -17.99 3.21 4.93
CA SER A 95 -16.69 3.25 5.59
C SER A 95 -16.14 1.83 5.85
N VAL A 96 -17.00 0.94 6.39
CA VAL A 96 -16.65 -0.47 6.62
C VAL A 96 -16.37 -1.18 5.28
N TYR A 97 -17.19 -0.94 4.26
CA TYR A 97 -16.98 -1.51 2.91
C TYR A 97 -15.63 -1.06 2.31
N TYR A 98 -15.32 0.24 2.35
CA TYR A 98 -14.02 0.75 1.87
C TYR A 98 -12.85 0.25 2.71
N TYR A 99 -13.02 0.14 4.03
CA TYR A 99 -12.00 -0.43 4.92
C TYR A 99 -11.73 -1.92 4.62
N MET A 100 -12.79 -2.71 4.41
CA MET A 100 -12.64 -4.12 4.01
C MET A 100 -12.01 -4.25 2.62
N LYS A 101 -12.43 -3.43 1.65
CA LYS A 101 -11.87 -3.41 0.29
C LYS A 101 -10.41 -2.97 0.27
N SER A 102 -10.03 -2.00 1.09
CA SER A 102 -8.62 -1.58 1.18
C SER A 102 -7.73 -2.67 1.78
N LYS A 103 -8.24 -3.46 2.74
CA LYS A 103 -7.51 -4.64 3.26
C LYS A 103 -7.31 -5.72 2.19
N THR A 104 -8.27 -5.92 1.30
CA THR A 104 -8.15 -6.91 0.22
C THR A 104 -7.12 -6.46 -0.83
N MET A 105 -7.07 -5.18 -1.18
CA MET A 105 -6.05 -4.64 -2.10
C MET A 105 -4.63 -4.66 -1.51
N LEU A 106 -4.49 -4.52 -0.19
CA LEU A 106 -3.20 -4.64 0.49
C LEU A 106 -2.71 -6.09 0.60
N ASN A 107 -3.56 -7.06 0.29
CA ASN A 107 -3.24 -8.50 0.33
C ASN A 107 -2.87 -9.06 -1.05
N GLU A 108 -2.90 -8.24 -2.11
CA GLU A 108 -2.37 -8.64 -3.42
C GLU A 108 -0.85 -8.71 -3.32
N GLY A 109 -0.31 -9.90 -3.61
CA GLY A 109 1.13 -10.14 -3.65
C GLY A 109 1.78 -9.26 -4.72
N THR A 110 2.87 -8.61 -4.40
CA THR A 110 3.70 -7.93 -5.39
C THR A 110 4.53 -8.96 -6.14
N VAL A 111 4.38 -9.00 -7.45
CA VAL A 111 5.13 -9.89 -8.33
C VAL A 111 6.05 -9.06 -9.20
N VAL A 112 7.34 -9.41 -9.19
CA VAL A 112 8.34 -8.87 -10.12
C VAL A 112 8.88 -10.03 -10.95
N SER A 113 8.82 -9.91 -12.27
CA SER A 113 9.33 -10.92 -13.19
C SER A 113 10.22 -10.28 -14.26
N THR A 114 11.21 -11.02 -14.70
CA THR A 114 12.13 -10.65 -15.77
C THR A 114 12.00 -11.63 -16.94
N GLY A 115 12.05 -11.12 -18.15
CA GLY A 115 12.11 -11.90 -19.38
C GLY A 115 13.55 -12.27 -19.78
N LYS A 116 13.68 -12.82 -20.99
CA LYS A 116 15.00 -13.12 -21.58
C LYS A 116 15.80 -11.85 -21.79
N GLY A 117 17.05 -11.83 -21.33
CA GLY A 117 17.93 -10.69 -21.45
C GLY A 117 17.62 -9.54 -20.50
N GLU A 118 16.68 -9.72 -19.58
CA GLU A 118 16.29 -8.71 -18.60
C GLU A 118 16.88 -9.02 -17.23
N SER A 119 17.17 -7.97 -16.47
CA SER A 119 17.48 -8.04 -15.06
C SER A 119 16.84 -6.86 -14.35
N ALA A 120 16.47 -7.03 -13.10
CA ALA A 120 15.88 -5.96 -12.30
C ALA A 120 16.44 -5.99 -10.87
N THR A 121 16.61 -4.82 -10.28
CA THR A 121 16.94 -4.70 -8.86
C THR A 121 15.70 -4.22 -8.11
N VAL A 122 15.27 -5.00 -7.15
CA VAL A 122 14.09 -4.75 -6.33
C VAL A 122 14.53 -4.38 -4.92
N CYS A 123 14.08 -3.22 -4.44
CA CYS A 123 14.21 -2.87 -3.04
C CYS A 123 12.96 -3.34 -2.30
N LEU A 124 13.12 -4.27 -1.36
CA LEU A 124 12.04 -4.81 -0.55
C LEU A 124 11.64 -3.84 0.58
N PRO A 125 10.45 -4.00 1.18
CA PRO A 125 9.95 -3.09 2.22
C PRO A 125 10.83 -2.98 3.48
N ASP A 126 11.65 -4.00 3.78
CA ASP A 126 12.62 -4.00 4.88
C ASP A 126 13.93 -3.27 4.55
N GLY A 127 14.11 -2.86 3.29
CA GLY A 127 15.33 -2.27 2.76
C GLY A 127 16.36 -3.29 2.27
N SER A 128 15.99 -4.58 2.16
CA SER A 128 16.80 -5.57 1.45
C SER A 128 16.78 -5.32 -0.05
N ASN A 129 17.89 -5.61 -0.73
CA ASN A 129 18.00 -5.48 -2.17
C ASN A 129 18.13 -6.87 -2.81
N VAL A 130 17.30 -7.12 -3.81
CA VAL A 130 17.32 -8.36 -4.59
C VAL A 130 17.56 -8.01 -6.06
N THR A 131 18.63 -8.46 -6.63
CA THR A 131 18.89 -8.36 -8.07
C THR A 131 18.48 -9.67 -8.71
N ILE A 132 17.36 -9.65 -9.44
CA ILE A 132 16.83 -10.80 -10.19
C ILE A 132 17.37 -10.77 -11.60
N PHE A 133 17.76 -11.94 -12.11
CA PHE A 133 18.31 -12.11 -13.44
C PHE A 133 17.24 -12.61 -14.42
N TYR A 134 17.64 -12.93 -15.64
CA TYR A 134 16.73 -13.33 -16.72
C TYR A 134 15.81 -14.51 -16.33
N GLU A 135 14.60 -14.50 -16.89
CA GLU A 135 13.57 -15.54 -16.69
C GLU A 135 13.39 -15.92 -15.21
N SER A 136 13.25 -14.89 -14.35
CA SER A 136 13.09 -15.06 -12.91
C SER A 136 11.85 -14.37 -12.41
N ARG A 137 11.28 -14.88 -11.31
CA ARG A 137 10.08 -14.38 -10.66
C ARG A 137 10.27 -14.29 -9.15
N LEU A 138 10.04 -13.12 -8.61
CA LEU A 138 10.02 -12.83 -7.18
C LEU A 138 8.61 -12.39 -6.79
N GLU A 139 8.06 -13.00 -5.73
CA GLU A 139 6.74 -12.66 -5.22
C GLU A 139 6.78 -12.50 -3.70
N TYR A 140 6.18 -11.45 -3.18
CA TYR A 140 6.05 -11.18 -1.75
C TYR A 140 4.76 -10.44 -1.44
N GLN A 141 4.26 -10.60 -0.21
CA GLN A 141 3.06 -9.91 0.26
C GLN A 141 3.44 -8.68 1.08
N GLN A 142 3.21 -7.50 0.53
CA GLN A 142 3.58 -6.23 1.17
C GLN A 142 2.89 -6.02 2.53
N SER A 143 1.66 -6.50 2.69
CA SER A 143 0.84 -6.32 3.90
C SER A 143 1.31 -7.15 5.10
N SER A 144 1.91 -8.31 4.86
CA SER A 144 2.43 -9.23 5.89
C SER A 144 3.95 -9.20 6.01
N PHE A 145 4.63 -8.59 5.03
CA PHE A 145 6.08 -8.49 5.03
C PHE A 145 6.59 -7.74 6.26
N ASN A 146 7.56 -8.32 6.97
CA ASN A 146 8.18 -7.72 8.15
C ASN A 146 7.27 -7.60 9.40
N LYS A 147 6.21 -8.43 9.51
CA LYS A 147 5.45 -8.55 10.77
C LYS A 147 6.09 -9.55 11.72
N ASP A 148 6.09 -10.83 11.33
CA ASP A 148 6.72 -11.92 12.06
C ASP A 148 7.90 -12.49 11.28
N ILE A 149 7.75 -12.60 9.96
CA ILE A 149 8.76 -13.08 9.01
C ILE A 149 8.78 -12.19 7.76
N ARG A 150 9.88 -12.22 7.04
CA ARG A 150 10.09 -11.57 5.75
C ARG A 150 10.09 -12.65 4.67
N GLU A 151 8.90 -13.05 4.26
CA GLU A 151 8.74 -14.19 3.36
C GLU A 151 8.66 -13.74 1.90
N VAL A 152 9.40 -14.42 1.04
CA VAL A 152 9.34 -14.27 -0.42
C VAL A 152 9.25 -15.66 -1.07
N ASN A 153 8.49 -15.74 -2.16
CA ASN A 153 8.51 -16.86 -3.09
C ASN A 153 9.41 -16.51 -4.27
N PHE A 154 10.28 -17.41 -4.64
CA PHE A 154 11.26 -17.15 -5.68
C PHE A 154 11.44 -18.35 -6.62
N ASP A 155 11.46 -18.04 -7.93
CA ASP A 155 11.73 -18.97 -9.01
C ASP A 155 12.68 -18.29 -9.99
N GLY A 156 13.87 -18.84 -10.19
CA GLY A 156 14.85 -18.26 -11.11
C GLY A 156 16.25 -18.15 -10.53
N GLU A 157 16.91 -17.04 -10.85
CA GLU A 157 18.27 -16.73 -10.39
C GLU A 157 18.33 -15.30 -9.88
N ALA A 158 18.89 -15.10 -8.67
CA ALA A 158 19.01 -13.80 -8.05
C ALA A 158 20.18 -13.71 -7.08
N HIS A 159 20.63 -12.48 -6.89
CA HIS A 159 21.54 -12.07 -5.85
C HIS A 159 20.77 -11.33 -4.76
N PHE A 160 20.85 -11.85 -3.54
CA PHE A 160 20.16 -11.32 -2.36
C PHE A 160 21.16 -10.60 -1.47
N LYS A 161 20.90 -9.33 -1.18
CA LYS A 161 21.56 -8.55 -0.13
C LYS A 161 20.54 -8.22 0.94
N VAL A 162 20.38 -9.15 1.89
CA VAL A 162 19.36 -9.07 2.94
C VAL A 162 19.84 -8.20 4.08
N LYS A 163 19.01 -7.22 4.45
CA LYS A 163 19.27 -6.35 5.60
C LYS A 163 19.24 -7.16 6.91
N GLN A 164 20.19 -6.88 7.78
CA GLN A 164 20.28 -7.56 9.07
C GLN A 164 19.09 -7.23 9.97
N ASP A 165 18.33 -8.26 10.36
CA ASP A 165 17.27 -8.23 11.35
C ASP A 165 17.16 -9.60 11.99
N LYS A 166 17.41 -9.67 13.31
CA LYS A 166 17.41 -10.92 14.08
C LYS A 166 16.03 -11.31 14.59
N GLU A 167 15.12 -10.33 14.67
CA GLU A 167 13.77 -10.54 15.19
C GLU A 167 12.83 -11.06 14.10
N HIS A 168 13.05 -10.63 12.84
CA HIS A 168 12.25 -11.05 11.69
C HIS A 168 13.10 -11.79 10.67
N PRO A 169 13.13 -13.12 10.70
CA PRO A 169 13.88 -13.92 9.73
C PRO A 169 13.41 -13.66 8.30
N PHE A 170 14.36 -13.63 7.35
CA PHE A 170 14.06 -13.59 5.93
C PHE A 170 14.00 -15.01 5.39
N VAL A 171 12.90 -15.37 4.76
CA VAL A 171 12.59 -16.73 4.31
C VAL A 171 12.29 -16.74 2.83
N ILE A 172 13.03 -17.53 2.07
CA ILE A 172 12.67 -17.91 0.70
C ILE A 172 12.10 -19.31 0.80
N ASP A 173 10.84 -19.49 0.41
CA ASP A 173 10.14 -20.77 0.45
C ASP A 173 9.64 -21.13 -0.95
N ASN A 174 10.01 -22.31 -1.42
CA ASN A 174 9.46 -22.90 -2.62
C ASN A 174 9.33 -24.43 -2.47
N GLU A 175 8.83 -25.11 -3.49
CA GLU A 175 8.54 -26.55 -3.45
C GLU A 175 9.76 -27.43 -3.13
N HIS A 176 10.98 -26.96 -3.45
CA HIS A 176 12.18 -27.76 -3.44
C HIS A 176 13.19 -27.35 -2.38
N LEU A 177 13.09 -26.10 -1.89
CA LEU A 177 14.03 -25.60 -0.89
C LEU A 177 13.39 -24.52 -0.01
N LYS A 178 13.90 -24.44 1.22
CA LYS A 178 13.64 -23.34 2.13
C LYS A 178 14.95 -22.75 2.60
N VAL A 179 15.13 -21.46 2.31
CA VAL A 179 16.29 -20.66 2.75
C VAL A 179 15.87 -19.74 3.87
N THR A 180 16.56 -19.76 4.99
CA THR A 180 16.30 -18.83 6.11
C THR A 180 17.57 -18.11 6.48
N VAL A 181 17.50 -16.77 6.52
CA VAL A 181 18.62 -15.89 6.85
C VAL A 181 18.20 -14.74 7.77
N LEU A 182 19.15 -14.15 8.50
CA LEU A 182 18.92 -13.02 9.41
C LEU A 182 19.56 -11.70 8.93
N GLY A 183 20.39 -11.76 7.89
CA GLY A 183 21.14 -10.63 7.34
C GLY A 183 22.38 -11.19 6.66
N THR A 184 22.31 -11.36 5.36
CA THR A 184 23.18 -12.26 4.62
C THR A 184 23.27 -11.78 3.19
N VAL A 185 24.43 -11.93 2.59
CA VAL A 185 24.65 -11.73 1.16
C VAL A 185 24.90 -13.08 0.50
N PHE A 186 24.03 -13.46 -0.43
CA PHE A 186 24.11 -14.77 -1.09
C PHE A 186 23.48 -14.72 -2.49
N SER A 187 23.88 -15.67 -3.33
CA SER A 187 23.28 -15.91 -4.63
C SER A 187 22.49 -17.21 -4.61
N LEU A 188 21.34 -17.22 -5.28
CA LEU A 188 20.44 -18.35 -5.40
C LEU A 188 20.07 -18.58 -6.86
N ALA A 189 20.30 -19.81 -7.36
CA ALA A 189 19.74 -20.31 -8.60
C ALA A 189 18.78 -21.46 -8.25
N ALA A 190 17.48 -21.25 -8.45
CA ALA A 190 16.43 -22.21 -8.07
C ALA A 190 15.29 -22.13 -9.08
N ARG A 191 15.57 -22.53 -10.34
CA ARG A 191 14.55 -22.62 -11.39
C ARG A 191 13.76 -23.90 -11.26
N LYS A 192 12.44 -23.82 -11.37
CA LYS A 192 11.56 -24.99 -11.36
C LYS A 192 11.81 -25.92 -12.55
N THR A 193 12.36 -25.39 -13.65
CA THR A 193 12.71 -26.17 -14.86
C THR A 193 14.01 -26.94 -14.72
N ASP A 194 14.83 -26.63 -13.73
CA ASP A 194 16.11 -27.28 -13.48
C ASP A 194 15.91 -28.52 -12.62
N ASN A 195 16.88 -29.42 -12.57
CA ASN A 195 16.85 -30.60 -11.72
C ASN A 195 17.46 -30.36 -10.34
N ARG A 196 17.99 -29.15 -10.10
CA ARG A 196 18.69 -28.80 -8.87
C ARG A 196 18.64 -27.30 -8.59
N ALA A 197 18.79 -26.93 -7.32
CA ALA A 197 19.08 -25.58 -6.90
C ALA A 197 20.54 -25.45 -6.45
N GLU A 198 21.08 -24.25 -6.59
CA GLU A 198 22.41 -23.90 -6.10
C GLU A 198 22.33 -22.62 -5.25
N VAL A 199 22.95 -22.65 -4.08
CA VAL A 199 23.07 -21.51 -3.16
C VAL A 199 24.55 -21.25 -2.92
N TYR A 200 25.00 -20.03 -3.12
CA TYR A 200 26.36 -19.61 -2.77
C TYR A 200 26.29 -18.50 -1.72
N LEU A 201 27.02 -18.70 -0.62
CA LEU A 201 27.05 -17.77 0.50
C LEU A 201 28.29 -16.88 0.47
N GLU A 202 28.08 -15.56 0.37
CA GLU A 202 29.16 -14.55 0.38
C GLU A 202 29.43 -14.07 1.81
N GLU A 203 28.40 -13.61 2.51
CA GLU A 203 28.52 -13.08 3.87
C GLU A 203 27.36 -13.55 4.76
N GLY A 204 27.65 -13.80 6.03
CA GLY A 204 26.65 -14.12 7.04
C GLY A 204 26.47 -15.62 7.24
N LYS A 205 25.21 -16.07 7.38
CA LYS A 205 24.83 -17.47 7.57
C LYS A 205 23.53 -17.76 6.83
N VAL A 206 23.46 -18.93 6.21
CA VAL A 206 22.26 -19.45 5.56
C VAL A 206 21.88 -20.78 6.23
N SER A 207 20.62 -20.87 6.68
CA SER A 207 20.01 -22.16 6.98
C SER A 207 19.26 -22.63 5.74
N LEU A 208 19.68 -23.74 5.17
CA LEU A 208 19.12 -24.34 3.97
C LEU A 208 18.45 -25.64 4.32
N GLN A 209 17.17 -25.78 3.97
CA GLN A 209 16.37 -26.98 4.20
C GLN A 209 15.85 -27.52 2.89
N SER A 210 15.91 -28.84 2.74
CA SER A 210 15.23 -29.58 1.67
C SER A 210 13.90 -30.12 2.22
N PRO A 211 12.73 -29.65 1.73
CA PRO A 211 11.44 -30.17 2.18
C PRO A 211 11.25 -31.66 1.88
N SER A 212 11.77 -32.14 0.75
CA SER A 212 11.61 -33.53 0.31
C SER A 212 12.38 -34.54 1.18
N SER A 213 13.60 -34.20 1.62
CA SER A 213 14.39 -35.08 2.51
C SER A 213 14.28 -34.73 4.00
N GLY A 214 13.73 -33.56 4.35
CA GLY A 214 13.70 -33.01 5.70
C GLY A 214 15.07 -32.56 6.23
N LYS A 215 16.13 -32.69 5.43
CA LYS A 215 17.50 -32.36 5.82
C LYS A 215 17.68 -30.85 5.90
N THR A 216 18.29 -30.39 6.99
CA THR A 216 18.64 -28.97 7.18
C THR A 216 20.14 -28.85 7.40
N ILE A 217 20.76 -27.87 6.78
CA ILE A 217 22.18 -27.56 6.92
C ILE A 217 22.37 -26.09 7.21
N VAL A 218 23.51 -25.74 7.81
CA VAL A 218 23.92 -24.32 8.00
C VAL A 218 25.20 -24.09 7.23
N MET A 219 25.13 -23.15 6.28
CA MET A 219 26.24 -22.76 5.43
C MET A 219 27.10 -21.66 6.09
N LYS A 220 28.38 -21.67 5.77
CA LYS A 220 29.36 -20.64 6.13
C LYS A 220 29.75 -19.85 4.88
N PRO A 221 30.31 -18.65 5.03
CA PRO A 221 30.84 -17.89 3.89
C PRO A 221 31.76 -18.74 3.01
N GLN A 222 31.66 -18.58 1.71
CA GLN A 222 32.34 -19.33 0.66
C GLN A 222 31.83 -20.78 0.48
N ASP A 223 30.78 -21.21 1.15
CA ASP A 223 30.13 -22.48 0.86
C ASP A 223 29.19 -22.34 -0.35
N ARG A 224 29.25 -23.33 -1.24
CA ARG A 224 28.26 -23.63 -2.27
C ARG A 224 27.46 -24.86 -1.86
N ALA A 225 26.16 -24.72 -1.73
CA ALA A 225 25.27 -25.86 -1.52
C ALA A 225 24.49 -26.14 -2.80
N THR A 226 24.37 -27.43 -3.14
CA THR A 226 23.54 -27.90 -4.25
C THR A 226 22.47 -28.82 -3.70
N ILE A 227 21.19 -28.59 -4.06
CA ILE A 227 20.06 -29.44 -3.74
C ILE A 227 19.59 -30.14 -5.00
N ASP A 228 19.58 -31.44 -5.00
CA ASP A 228 18.98 -32.26 -6.07
C ASP A 228 17.45 -32.35 -5.79
N TYR A 229 16.63 -31.97 -6.77
CA TYR A 229 15.18 -31.90 -6.57
C TYR A 229 14.51 -33.28 -6.50
N ALA A 230 15.08 -34.27 -7.17
CA ALA A 230 14.51 -35.62 -7.18
C ALA A 230 14.75 -36.37 -5.87
N THR A 231 15.94 -36.22 -5.29
CA THR A 231 16.35 -36.93 -4.06
C THR A 231 16.21 -36.08 -2.81
N GLY A 232 16.22 -34.76 -2.94
CA GLY A 232 16.30 -33.83 -1.83
C GLY A 232 17.68 -33.86 -1.12
N GLU A 233 18.68 -34.44 -1.76
CA GLU A 233 20.03 -34.51 -1.19
C GLU A 233 20.69 -33.13 -1.28
N ILE A 234 21.34 -32.73 -0.17
CA ILE A 234 22.10 -31.46 -0.12
C ILE A 234 23.60 -31.84 -0.01
N THR A 235 24.36 -31.34 -0.99
CA THR A 235 25.82 -31.40 -1.00
C THR A 235 26.41 -30.02 -0.73
N ILE A 236 27.52 -29.92 -0.02
CA ILE A 236 28.24 -28.70 0.29
C ILE A 236 29.66 -28.84 -0.23
N GLU A 237 30.11 -27.79 -0.92
CA GLU A 237 31.48 -27.57 -1.33
C GLU A 237 31.98 -26.24 -0.79
N HIS A 238 33.20 -26.20 -0.29
CA HIS A 238 33.85 -24.98 0.14
C HIS A 238 34.70 -24.44 -1.03
N LEU A 239 34.42 -23.24 -1.50
CA LEU A 239 35.05 -22.64 -2.67
C LEU A 239 35.87 -21.43 -2.28
N LEU A 240 37.12 -21.38 -2.79
CA LEU A 240 38.02 -20.24 -2.55
C LEU A 240 37.61 -18.97 -3.34
N SER A 241 36.72 -19.11 -4.30
CA SER A 241 36.18 -17.99 -5.10
C SER A 241 34.72 -18.23 -5.45
N CYS A 242 33.93 -17.15 -5.60
CA CYS A 242 32.53 -17.25 -5.96
C CYS A 242 32.35 -17.83 -7.38
N PRO A 243 31.70 -18.97 -7.56
CA PRO A 243 31.45 -19.54 -8.88
C PRO A 243 30.28 -18.83 -9.59
N MET A 244 29.45 -18.10 -8.84
CA MET A 244 28.31 -17.34 -9.34
C MET A 244 28.67 -15.85 -9.37
N ASN A 245 29.48 -15.44 -10.35
CA ASN A 245 29.89 -14.03 -10.48
C ASN A 245 28.85 -13.14 -11.16
N ILE A 246 27.58 -13.52 -11.11
CA ILE A 246 26.51 -12.72 -11.70
C ILE A 246 26.35 -11.37 -10.96
N SER A 247 26.61 -11.36 -9.65
CA SER A 247 26.64 -10.12 -8.86
C SER A 247 27.74 -9.14 -9.31
N GLN A 248 28.81 -9.64 -9.93
CA GLN A 248 29.94 -8.85 -10.45
C GLN A 248 29.84 -8.56 -11.94
N GLY A 249 28.76 -8.98 -12.60
CA GLY A 249 28.56 -8.74 -14.03
C GLY A 249 29.26 -9.75 -14.95
N TYR A 250 29.45 -10.98 -14.48
CA TYR A 250 30.00 -12.10 -15.25
C TYR A 250 29.12 -13.35 -15.16
N LEU A 251 29.10 -14.16 -16.22
CA LEU A 251 28.58 -15.53 -16.25
C LEU A 251 29.76 -16.47 -16.09
N THR A 252 29.80 -17.22 -14.99
CA THR A 252 30.92 -18.15 -14.74
C THR A 252 30.49 -19.60 -15.04
N PHE A 253 31.38 -20.30 -15.69
CA PHE A 253 31.20 -21.68 -16.12
C PHE A 253 32.37 -22.54 -15.61
N ASP A 254 32.06 -23.72 -15.14
CA ASP A 254 33.05 -24.71 -14.77
C ASP A 254 32.76 -26.03 -15.50
N SER A 255 33.69 -26.43 -16.35
CA SER A 255 33.61 -27.66 -17.15
C SER A 255 32.24 -27.84 -17.83
N THR A 256 31.61 -26.70 -18.23
CA THR A 256 30.26 -26.66 -18.76
C THR A 256 30.26 -26.91 -20.27
N PRO A 257 29.47 -27.84 -20.82
CA PRO A 257 29.37 -28.05 -22.26
C PRO A 257 28.98 -26.78 -23.00
N LEU A 258 29.62 -26.52 -24.15
CA LEU A 258 29.39 -25.32 -24.95
C LEU A 258 27.88 -25.15 -25.35
N SER A 259 27.19 -26.25 -25.55
CA SER A 259 25.72 -26.21 -25.75
C SER A 259 24.99 -25.52 -24.63
N LYS A 260 25.35 -25.77 -23.36
CA LYS A 260 24.74 -25.13 -22.20
C LYS A 260 25.24 -23.71 -22.01
N VAL A 261 26.53 -23.43 -22.33
CA VAL A 261 27.08 -22.07 -22.32
C VAL A 261 26.33 -21.17 -23.31
N THR A 262 26.12 -21.63 -24.55
CA THR A 262 25.38 -20.84 -25.58
C THR A 262 23.92 -20.62 -25.14
N THR A 263 23.24 -21.60 -24.58
CA THR A 263 21.87 -21.44 -24.07
C THR A 263 21.82 -20.40 -22.96
N THR A 264 22.77 -20.41 -22.03
CA THR A 264 22.87 -19.42 -20.95
C THR A 264 23.12 -18.02 -21.51
N VAL A 265 24.01 -17.88 -22.50
CA VAL A 265 24.27 -16.60 -23.19
C VAL A 265 23.01 -16.11 -23.91
N GLU A 266 22.30 -16.98 -24.63
CA GLU A 266 21.02 -16.65 -25.29
C GLU A 266 20.00 -16.13 -24.30
N ALA A 267 19.84 -16.81 -23.17
CA ALA A 267 18.89 -16.44 -22.13
C ALA A 267 19.27 -15.11 -21.46
N ASN A 268 20.56 -14.91 -21.14
CA ASN A 268 21.04 -13.69 -20.50
C ASN A 268 20.93 -12.44 -21.39
N PHE A 269 21.15 -12.59 -22.69
CA PHE A 269 21.18 -11.47 -23.64
C PHE A 269 19.93 -11.35 -24.52
N GLY A 270 18.98 -12.28 -24.40
CA GLY A 270 17.77 -12.29 -25.23
C GLY A 270 18.02 -12.45 -26.72
N CYS A 271 19.09 -13.16 -27.10
CA CYS A 271 19.57 -13.32 -28.48
C CYS A 271 19.56 -14.80 -28.92
N ASN A 272 19.89 -15.07 -30.16
CA ASN A 272 20.11 -16.44 -30.66
C ASN A 272 21.61 -16.64 -30.99
N VAL A 273 22.21 -17.68 -30.44
CA VAL A 273 23.60 -18.05 -30.68
C VAL A 273 23.66 -19.46 -31.29
N SER A 274 24.15 -19.58 -32.49
CA SER A 274 24.31 -20.87 -33.16
C SER A 274 25.79 -21.17 -33.37
N VAL A 275 26.17 -22.44 -33.23
CA VAL A 275 27.54 -22.93 -33.51
C VAL A 275 27.48 -23.70 -34.79
N ALA A 276 28.32 -23.32 -35.78
CA ALA A 276 28.34 -23.93 -37.10
C ALA A 276 28.83 -25.39 -37.05
N ASP A 277 29.90 -25.62 -36.29
CA ASP A 277 30.39 -26.97 -36.05
C ASP A 277 29.74 -27.60 -34.81
N LYS A 278 28.78 -28.48 -35.03
CA LYS A 278 28.05 -29.17 -33.95
C LYS A 278 28.96 -30.03 -33.05
N SER A 279 30.13 -30.44 -33.51
CA SER A 279 31.06 -31.23 -32.69
C SER A 279 31.60 -30.45 -31.49
N LEU A 280 31.62 -29.10 -31.58
CA LEU A 280 32.06 -28.23 -30.50
C LEU A 280 31.05 -28.12 -29.36
N LEU A 281 29.78 -28.44 -29.59
CA LEU A 281 28.72 -28.33 -28.58
C LEU A 281 28.95 -29.24 -27.35
N SER A 282 29.71 -30.32 -27.53
CA SER A 282 30.12 -31.24 -26.44
C SER A 282 31.38 -30.85 -25.71
N LYS A 283 32.21 -29.93 -26.29
CA LYS A 283 33.39 -29.42 -25.61
C LYS A 283 33.01 -28.56 -24.42
N THR A 284 33.81 -28.65 -23.37
CA THR A 284 33.56 -27.92 -22.11
C THR A 284 34.30 -26.59 -22.10
N PHE A 285 33.65 -25.59 -21.48
CA PHE A 285 34.21 -24.29 -21.20
C PHE A 285 34.32 -24.09 -19.69
N SER A 286 35.48 -23.61 -19.23
CA SER A 286 35.72 -23.13 -17.88
C SER A 286 36.26 -21.72 -17.94
N GLY A 287 35.51 -20.77 -17.36
CA GLY A 287 35.87 -19.34 -17.41
C GLY A 287 34.70 -18.44 -17.13
N SER A 288 34.93 -17.15 -17.20
CA SER A 288 33.89 -16.12 -16.94
C SER A 288 33.66 -15.27 -18.19
N LEU A 289 32.36 -15.12 -18.55
CA LEU A 289 31.93 -14.28 -19.66
C LEU A 289 31.28 -13.01 -19.12
N PRO A 290 31.56 -11.81 -19.63
CA PRO A 290 30.83 -10.59 -19.23
C PRO A 290 29.32 -10.74 -19.44
N SER A 291 28.52 -10.45 -18.42
CA SER A 291 27.05 -10.61 -18.49
C SER A 291 26.33 -9.35 -19.00
N LYS A 292 27.04 -8.23 -19.17
CA LYS A 292 26.46 -6.94 -19.59
C LYS A 292 26.68 -6.61 -21.06
N ASN A 293 27.66 -7.24 -21.70
CA ASN A 293 28.01 -6.98 -23.09
C ASN A 293 28.18 -8.28 -23.87
N ILE A 294 27.24 -8.56 -24.77
CA ILE A 294 27.26 -9.78 -25.59
C ILE A 294 28.48 -9.87 -26.49
N ASN A 295 28.96 -8.75 -27.05
CA ASN A 295 30.09 -8.78 -27.96
C ASN A 295 31.37 -9.22 -27.24
N GLU A 296 31.60 -8.70 -26.02
CA GLU A 296 32.71 -9.11 -25.17
C GLU A 296 32.58 -10.58 -24.74
N ALA A 297 31.37 -11.01 -24.40
CA ALA A 297 31.10 -12.41 -24.00
C ALA A 297 31.40 -13.37 -25.17
N LEU A 298 30.97 -13.05 -26.38
CA LEU A 298 31.23 -13.86 -27.57
C LEU A 298 32.68 -13.79 -28.00
N GLU A 299 33.38 -12.67 -27.80
CA GLU A 299 34.78 -12.54 -28.05
C GLU A 299 35.61 -13.49 -27.19
N VAL A 300 35.33 -13.60 -25.90
CA VAL A 300 35.96 -14.56 -24.98
C VAL A 300 35.71 -16.00 -25.45
N LEU A 301 34.50 -16.33 -25.87
CA LEU A 301 34.19 -17.67 -26.40
C LEU A 301 34.95 -17.94 -27.72
N CYS A 302 34.98 -16.95 -28.60
CA CYS A 302 35.74 -17.06 -29.87
C CYS A 302 37.22 -17.31 -29.64
N LEU A 303 37.83 -16.59 -28.68
CA LEU A 303 39.23 -16.79 -28.30
C LEU A 303 39.47 -18.16 -27.69
N SER A 304 38.54 -18.67 -26.86
CA SER A 304 38.68 -19.95 -26.16
C SER A 304 38.58 -21.17 -27.08
N PHE A 305 37.83 -21.06 -28.17
CA PHE A 305 37.58 -22.16 -29.11
C PHE A 305 38.11 -21.92 -30.50
N GLU A 306 38.92 -20.86 -30.71
CA GLU A 306 39.49 -20.44 -32.00
C GLU A 306 38.42 -20.21 -33.08
N LEU A 307 37.30 -19.60 -32.70
CA LEU A 307 36.14 -19.35 -33.54
C LEU A 307 36.08 -17.88 -33.97
N LYS A 308 35.22 -17.61 -34.95
CA LYS A 308 34.83 -16.27 -35.37
C LYS A 308 33.32 -16.13 -35.17
N VAL A 309 32.86 -14.90 -34.93
CA VAL A 309 31.44 -14.60 -34.80
C VAL A 309 30.94 -13.80 -36.00
N LYS A 310 29.79 -14.21 -36.56
CA LYS A 310 29.05 -13.44 -37.55
C LYS A 310 27.71 -13.04 -36.96
N ARG A 311 27.37 -11.76 -37.02
CA ARG A 311 26.11 -11.21 -36.54
C ARG A 311 25.18 -10.88 -37.69
N VAL A 312 23.91 -11.28 -37.59
CA VAL A 312 22.82 -10.87 -38.47
C VAL A 312 21.60 -10.54 -37.61
N GLY A 313 21.34 -9.24 -37.40
CA GLY A 313 20.30 -8.80 -36.50
C GLY A 313 20.56 -9.23 -35.05
N ASN A 314 19.65 -10.02 -34.48
CA ASN A 314 19.78 -10.58 -33.13
C ASN A 314 20.29 -12.04 -33.11
N LYS A 315 20.79 -12.51 -34.25
CA LYS A 315 21.36 -13.86 -34.40
C LYS A 315 22.88 -13.79 -34.57
N TYR A 316 23.58 -14.56 -33.75
CA TYR A 316 25.03 -14.72 -33.76
C TYR A 316 25.37 -16.14 -34.18
N THR A 317 26.33 -16.28 -35.08
CA THR A 317 26.83 -17.60 -35.55
C THR A 317 28.31 -17.68 -35.28
N LEU A 318 28.69 -18.65 -34.45
CA LEU A 318 30.10 -18.99 -34.16
C LEU A 318 30.58 -20.04 -35.18
N TYR A 319 31.68 -19.78 -35.87
CA TYR A 319 32.18 -20.63 -36.95
C TYR A 319 33.73 -20.62 -37.02
#